data_0cae007cae201f938fe53412d4f668e4
#
_entry.id   0cae007cae201f938fe53412d4f668e4
#
_cell.length_a   1.000
_cell.length_b   1.000
_cell.length_c   1.000
_cell.angle_alpha   90.00
_cell.angle_beta   90.00
_cell.angle_gamma   90.00
#
_symmetry.space_group_name_H-M   'P 1'
#
loop_
_entity.id
_entity.type
_entity.pdbx_description
1 polymer ?
#
loop_
_entity_poly.entity_id
_entity_poly.type
_entity_poly.pdbx_seq_one_letter_code
_entity_poly.pdbx_strand_id
1 'polypeptide(L)'
;MDFGPDHAAVLHRILRWRRDVRHFLPDPIPEPLIAELAEAMELSPSVGNARPWQVVRVDDPALRARVRDEFARCNAVAADGYQGRQREAYQGLKLAGLDRAPLQLAVFTRIDPAEGHGLGRATMPETLRQSTAMAIHTLWLAARARNIGLGMVSILDPIRVGALLDMPADCEFSAWLCLGWPEFQDDTPLLHRSGWQENLTREWLRR
;
A
#
# COMPACT_ATOMS: atom_id res chain seq x y z
N MET A 1 8.51 29.43 1.03
CA MET A 1 7.39 29.21 1.97
C MET A 1 7.97 28.51 3.19
N ASP A 2 7.72 29.04 4.38
CA ASP A 2 8.22 28.46 5.64
C ASP A 2 7.06 27.82 6.41
N PHE A 3 7.30 26.65 6.96
CA PHE A 3 6.33 25.92 7.78
C PHE A 3 6.64 26.10 9.26
N GLY A 4 5.65 26.52 10.04
CA GLY A 4 5.77 26.68 11.49
C GLY A 4 5.65 25.37 12.27
N PRO A 5 5.86 25.41 13.60
CA PRO A 5 5.80 24.22 14.48
C PRO A 5 4.49 23.44 14.41
N ASP A 6 3.37 24.10 14.19
CA ASP A 6 2.05 23.46 14.10
C ASP A 6 1.97 22.49 12.92
N HIS A 7 2.60 22.81 11.80
CA HIS A 7 2.66 21.92 10.63
C HIS A 7 3.44 20.64 10.94
N ALA A 8 4.57 20.76 11.65
CA ALA A 8 5.35 19.62 12.10
C ALA A 8 4.55 18.72 13.06
N ALA A 9 3.80 19.33 13.99
CA ALA A 9 2.95 18.61 14.94
C ALA A 9 1.80 17.86 14.24
N VAL A 10 1.17 18.48 13.23
CA VAL A 10 0.12 17.83 12.43
C VAL A 10 0.70 16.66 11.65
N LEU A 11 1.82 16.86 10.94
CA LEU A 11 2.49 15.79 10.20
C LEU A 11 2.87 14.62 11.13
N HIS A 12 3.44 14.90 12.30
CA HIS A 12 3.79 13.87 13.28
C HIS A 12 2.57 13.05 13.72
N ARG A 13 1.43 13.71 13.96
CA ARG A 13 0.17 13.00 14.28
C ARG A 13 -0.30 12.11 13.13
N ILE A 14 -0.26 12.60 11.88
CA ILE A 14 -0.63 11.80 10.70
C ILE A 14 0.27 10.56 10.62
N LEU A 15 1.59 10.72 10.73
CA LEU A 15 2.56 9.62 10.72
C LEU A 15 2.27 8.60 11.83
N ARG A 16 1.96 9.08 13.05
CA ARG A 16 1.66 8.21 14.19
C ARG A 16 0.35 7.43 14.01
N TRP A 17 -0.68 8.06 13.44
CA TRP A 17 -2.01 7.48 13.27
C TRP A 17 -2.23 6.81 11.91
N ARG A 18 -1.27 6.88 11.01
CA ARG A 18 -1.27 6.11 9.77
C ARG A 18 -0.94 4.65 10.11
N ARG A 19 -1.93 3.81 10.07
CA ARG A 19 -1.79 2.37 10.31
C ARG A 19 -2.39 1.60 9.14
N ASP A 20 -1.95 0.36 9.00
CA ASP A 20 -2.48 -0.57 8.02
C ASP A 20 -3.89 -1.01 8.48
N VAL A 21 -4.90 -0.63 7.70
CA VAL A 21 -6.31 -0.86 8.02
C VAL A 21 -6.79 -2.12 7.32
N ARG A 22 -7.46 -3.00 8.07
CA ARG A 22 -7.98 -4.29 7.59
C ARG A 22 -9.48 -4.42 7.76
N HIS A 23 -10.11 -3.51 8.48
CA HIS A 23 -11.54 -3.50 8.76
C HIS A 23 -12.13 -2.18 8.28
N PHE A 24 -13.05 -2.27 7.33
CA PHE A 24 -13.64 -1.12 6.66
C PHE A 24 -15.16 -1.13 6.79
N LEU A 25 -15.73 0.06 6.96
CA LEU A 25 -17.15 0.30 6.71
C LEU A 25 -17.41 0.19 5.19
N PRO A 26 -18.60 -0.27 4.79
CA PRO A 26 -18.93 -0.44 3.37
C PRO A 26 -19.26 0.87 2.64
N ASP A 27 -19.33 1.98 3.39
CA ASP A 27 -19.72 3.29 2.86
C ASP A 27 -18.72 3.74 1.77
N PRO A 28 -19.19 4.22 0.61
CA PRO A 28 -18.33 4.64 -0.47
C PRO A 28 -17.53 5.89 -0.09
N ILE A 29 -16.33 6.01 -0.66
CA ILE A 29 -15.54 7.24 -0.62
C ILE A 29 -16.07 8.15 -1.73
N PRO A 30 -16.41 9.43 -1.44
CA PRO A 30 -16.86 10.38 -2.46
C PRO A 30 -15.80 10.59 -3.55
N GLU A 31 -16.22 10.63 -4.82
CA GLU A 31 -15.30 10.81 -5.96
C GLU A 31 -14.38 12.05 -5.84
N PRO A 32 -14.84 13.22 -5.33
CA PRO A 32 -13.93 14.34 -5.12
C PRO A 32 -12.77 14.02 -4.16
N LEU A 33 -13.00 13.22 -3.11
CA LEU A 33 -11.92 12.78 -2.21
C LEU A 33 -10.97 11.79 -2.89
N ILE A 34 -11.50 10.91 -3.75
CA ILE A 34 -10.64 9.99 -4.53
C ILE A 34 -9.74 10.80 -5.47
N ALA A 35 -10.27 11.85 -6.11
CA ALA A 35 -9.49 12.75 -6.95
C ALA A 35 -8.39 13.48 -6.15
N GLU A 36 -8.71 14.03 -4.97
CA GLU A 36 -7.71 14.64 -4.08
C GLU A 36 -6.59 13.65 -3.69
N LEU A 37 -6.93 12.39 -3.45
CA LEU A 37 -5.95 11.36 -3.12
C LEU A 37 -5.04 11.05 -4.31
N ALA A 38 -5.60 11.01 -5.53
CA ALA A 38 -4.82 10.83 -6.75
C ALA A 38 -3.86 12.00 -6.97
N GLU A 39 -4.32 13.24 -6.82
CA GLU A 39 -3.47 14.44 -6.88
C GLU A 39 -2.34 14.40 -5.85
N ALA A 40 -2.63 14.01 -4.62
CA ALA A 40 -1.61 13.89 -3.57
C ALA A 40 -0.53 12.86 -3.95
N MET A 41 -0.91 11.74 -4.56
CA MET A 41 0.03 10.72 -5.04
C MET A 41 0.99 11.30 -6.10
N GLU A 42 0.49 12.16 -6.99
CA GLU A 42 1.29 12.82 -8.04
C GLU A 42 2.33 13.83 -7.50
N LEU A 43 2.21 14.25 -6.23
CA LEU A 43 3.21 15.08 -5.55
C LEU A 43 4.42 14.29 -5.02
N SER A 44 4.41 12.97 -5.18
CA SER A 44 5.52 12.12 -4.71
C SER A 44 6.78 12.35 -5.53
N PRO A 45 7.95 12.32 -4.87
CA PRO A 45 9.21 12.34 -5.60
C PRO A 45 9.41 11.04 -6.37
N SER A 46 10.15 11.12 -7.48
CA SER A 46 10.56 9.93 -8.23
C SER A 46 11.91 10.09 -8.86
N VAL A 47 12.62 8.98 -9.05
CA VAL A 47 13.91 8.97 -9.74
C VAL A 47 13.76 9.56 -11.12
N GLY A 48 14.63 10.51 -11.47
CA GLY A 48 14.59 11.21 -12.76
C GLY A 48 13.26 11.92 -13.04
N ASN A 49 12.40 12.12 -12.06
CA ASN A 49 11.01 12.56 -12.21
C ASN A 49 10.18 11.66 -13.17
N ALA A 50 10.50 10.36 -13.20
CA ALA A 50 9.91 9.40 -14.13
C ALA A 50 8.47 9.01 -13.80
N ARG A 51 8.02 9.17 -12.53
CA ARG A 51 6.67 8.80 -12.04
C ARG A 51 6.25 7.41 -12.52
N PRO A 52 6.98 6.35 -12.15
CA PRO A 52 6.83 5.03 -12.75
C PRO A 52 5.57 4.27 -12.30
N TRP A 53 4.77 4.84 -11.39
CA TRP A 53 3.56 4.19 -10.91
C TRP A 53 2.45 4.20 -11.93
N GLN A 54 1.80 3.06 -12.09
CA GLN A 54 0.56 2.88 -12.83
C GLN A 54 -0.49 2.37 -11.85
N VAL A 55 -1.61 3.09 -11.73
CA VAL A 55 -2.70 2.74 -10.83
C VAL A 55 -3.91 2.28 -11.60
N VAL A 56 -4.46 1.13 -11.23
CA VAL A 56 -5.70 0.58 -11.76
C VAL A 56 -6.74 0.57 -10.65
N ARG A 57 -7.83 1.32 -10.81
CA ARG A 57 -8.99 1.22 -9.94
C ARG A 57 -9.81 0.00 -10.36
N VAL A 58 -10.05 -0.90 -9.42
CA VAL A 58 -10.76 -2.15 -9.69
C VAL A 58 -12.16 -2.04 -9.10
N ASP A 59 -13.13 -1.72 -9.95
CA ASP A 59 -14.54 -1.59 -9.57
C ASP A 59 -15.36 -2.84 -9.86
N ASP A 60 -14.94 -3.68 -10.82
CA ASP A 60 -15.63 -4.91 -11.19
C ASP A 60 -15.64 -5.93 -10.04
N PRO A 61 -16.83 -6.31 -9.53
CA PRO A 61 -16.95 -7.29 -8.46
C PRO A 61 -16.39 -8.68 -8.82
N ALA A 62 -16.43 -9.06 -10.10
CA ALA A 62 -15.90 -10.34 -10.55
C ALA A 62 -14.37 -10.36 -10.50
N LEU A 63 -13.70 -9.27 -10.91
CA LEU A 63 -12.26 -9.12 -10.74
C LEU A 63 -11.86 -9.10 -9.26
N ARG A 64 -12.59 -8.35 -8.42
CA ARG A 64 -12.37 -8.37 -6.96
C ARG A 64 -12.51 -9.76 -6.35
N ALA A 65 -13.47 -10.56 -6.81
CA ALA A 65 -13.63 -11.94 -6.36
C ALA A 65 -12.40 -12.79 -6.72
N ARG A 66 -11.94 -12.73 -7.97
CA ARG A 66 -10.72 -13.45 -8.43
C ARG A 66 -9.47 -13.04 -7.63
N VAL A 67 -9.35 -11.78 -7.23
CA VAL A 67 -8.23 -11.32 -6.39
C VAL A 67 -8.35 -11.89 -4.96
N ARG A 68 -9.57 -11.98 -4.40
CA ARG A 68 -9.77 -12.66 -3.11
C ARG A 68 -9.39 -14.12 -3.16
N ASP A 69 -9.75 -14.83 -4.25
CA ASP A 69 -9.37 -16.22 -4.46
C ASP A 69 -7.85 -16.40 -4.56
N GLU A 70 -7.20 -15.48 -5.29
CA GLU A 70 -5.73 -15.49 -5.39
C GLU A 70 -5.06 -15.19 -4.05
N PHE A 71 -5.59 -14.23 -3.26
CA PHE A 71 -5.12 -13.98 -1.90
C PHE A 71 -5.29 -15.24 -1.03
N ALA A 72 -6.44 -15.90 -1.07
CA ALA A 72 -6.69 -17.10 -0.29
C ALA A 72 -5.70 -18.22 -0.64
N ARG A 73 -5.43 -18.41 -1.94
CA ARG A 73 -4.42 -19.37 -2.44
C ARG A 73 -3.02 -19.04 -1.92
N CYS A 74 -2.56 -17.80 -2.09
CA CYS A 74 -1.23 -17.38 -1.65
C CYS A 74 -1.10 -17.43 -0.12
N ASN A 75 -2.16 -17.07 0.60
CA ASN A 75 -2.19 -17.10 2.06
C ASN A 75 -2.11 -18.52 2.62
N ALA A 76 -2.77 -19.47 1.97
CA ALA A 76 -2.66 -20.88 2.33
C ALA A 76 -1.22 -21.39 2.17
N VAL A 77 -0.59 -21.10 1.03
CA VAL A 77 0.83 -21.46 0.77
C VAL A 77 1.76 -20.80 1.78
N ALA A 78 1.54 -19.51 2.10
CA ALA A 78 2.35 -18.81 3.09
C ALA A 78 2.20 -19.42 4.50
N ALA A 79 1.01 -19.87 4.88
CA ALA A 79 0.76 -20.53 6.15
C ALA A 79 1.55 -21.85 6.32
N ASP A 80 1.82 -22.56 5.23
CA ASP A 80 2.59 -23.81 5.26
C ASP A 80 4.08 -23.59 5.57
N GLY A 81 4.58 -22.36 5.43
CA GLY A 81 5.93 -21.96 5.85
C GLY A 81 6.11 -21.85 7.37
N TYR A 82 5.02 -21.88 8.15
CA TYR A 82 5.05 -21.76 9.60
C TYR A 82 4.67 -23.08 10.29
N GLN A 83 5.18 -23.30 11.51
CA GLN A 83 4.91 -24.49 12.30
C GLN A 83 4.50 -24.16 13.75
N GLY A 84 3.76 -25.05 14.42
CA GLY A 84 3.37 -24.94 15.80
C GLY A 84 2.67 -23.61 16.13
N ARG A 85 3.07 -22.98 17.22
CA ARG A 85 2.48 -21.72 17.69
C ARG A 85 2.56 -20.58 16.68
N GLN A 86 3.60 -20.55 15.86
CA GLN A 86 3.74 -19.50 14.85
C GLN A 86 2.70 -19.66 13.73
N ARG A 87 2.37 -20.90 13.36
CA ARG A 87 1.28 -21.18 12.39
C ARG A 87 -0.08 -20.76 12.95
N GLU A 88 -0.36 -21.08 14.22
CA GLU A 88 -1.59 -20.66 14.89
C GLU A 88 -1.70 -19.14 14.95
N ALA A 89 -0.62 -18.45 15.33
CA ALA A 89 -0.55 -17.00 15.37
C ALA A 89 -0.79 -16.39 13.96
N TYR A 90 -0.16 -16.94 12.91
CA TYR A 90 -0.36 -16.49 11.53
C TYR A 90 -1.82 -16.63 11.09
N GLN A 91 -2.45 -17.76 11.36
CA GLN A 91 -3.86 -18.03 11.00
C GLN A 91 -4.84 -17.10 11.73
N GLY A 92 -4.48 -16.62 12.93
CA GLY A 92 -5.25 -15.63 13.69
C GLY A 92 -5.14 -14.21 13.15
N LEU A 93 -4.22 -13.91 12.23
CA LEU A 93 -4.04 -12.57 11.70
C LEU A 93 -5.09 -12.23 10.64
N LYS A 94 -5.76 -11.10 10.77
CA LYS A 94 -6.52 -10.48 9.69
C LYS A 94 -5.54 -9.74 8.76
N LEU A 95 -5.17 -10.35 7.64
CA LEU A 95 -4.11 -9.86 6.74
C LEU A 95 -4.60 -9.04 5.55
N ALA A 96 -5.92 -9.01 5.28
CA ALA A 96 -6.49 -8.28 4.16
C ALA A 96 -7.82 -7.62 4.50
N GLY A 97 -8.13 -6.54 3.81
CA GLY A 97 -9.43 -5.84 3.84
C GLY A 97 -10.23 -6.00 2.55
N LEU A 98 -9.93 -7.02 1.74
CA LEU A 98 -10.45 -7.24 0.38
C LEU A 98 -11.98 -7.43 0.33
N ASP A 99 -12.58 -7.89 1.43
CA ASP A 99 -14.01 -8.23 1.47
C ASP A 99 -14.91 -6.98 1.51
N ARG A 100 -14.47 -5.92 2.21
CA ARG A 100 -15.33 -4.79 2.59
C ARG A 100 -14.83 -3.43 2.14
N ALA A 101 -13.56 -3.31 1.69
CA ALA A 101 -13.03 -2.03 1.24
C ALA A 101 -13.81 -1.50 0.03
N PRO A 102 -14.43 -0.30 0.13
CA PRO A 102 -15.24 0.24 -0.96
C PRO A 102 -14.40 0.64 -2.18
N LEU A 103 -13.15 1.07 -1.98
CA LEU A 103 -12.21 1.41 -3.04
C LEU A 103 -11.03 0.43 -3.02
N GLN A 104 -10.72 -0.16 -4.18
CA GLN A 104 -9.58 -1.05 -4.33
C GLN A 104 -8.74 -0.62 -5.53
N LEU A 105 -7.43 -0.50 -5.30
CA LEU A 105 -6.47 -0.06 -6.30
C LEU A 105 -5.37 -1.12 -6.44
N ALA A 106 -5.06 -1.50 -7.68
CA ALA A 106 -3.83 -2.24 -7.99
C ALA A 106 -2.77 -1.23 -8.43
N VAL A 107 -1.60 -1.27 -7.80
CA VAL A 107 -0.48 -0.39 -8.15
C VAL A 107 0.63 -1.20 -8.79
N PHE A 108 1.11 -0.72 -9.91
CA PHE A 108 2.20 -1.30 -10.69
C PHE A 108 3.35 -0.32 -10.81
N THR A 109 4.55 -0.85 -11.03
CA THR A 109 5.73 -0.06 -11.38
C THR A 109 6.12 -0.35 -12.83
N ARG A 110 6.20 0.68 -13.67
CA ARG A 110 6.83 0.58 -14.99
C ARG A 110 8.33 0.43 -14.81
N ILE A 111 8.89 -0.67 -15.32
CA ILE A 111 10.31 -1.03 -15.09
C ILE A 111 11.26 -0.40 -16.11
N ASP A 112 10.72 0.10 -17.21
CA ASP A 112 11.50 0.83 -18.22
C ASP A 112 10.70 2.02 -18.82
N PRO A 113 10.34 3.03 -17.99
CA PRO A 113 9.64 4.21 -18.49
C PRO A 113 10.56 5.05 -19.39
N ALA A 114 10.02 5.63 -20.47
CA ALA A 114 10.77 6.58 -21.31
C ALA A 114 11.09 7.87 -20.53
N GLU A 115 10.23 8.23 -19.60
CA GLU A 115 10.36 9.41 -18.75
C GLU A 115 11.59 9.31 -17.84
N GLY A 116 12.14 10.46 -17.53
CA GLY A 116 13.34 10.55 -16.68
C GLY A 116 14.64 10.19 -17.38
N HIS A 117 14.60 9.82 -18.66
CA HIS A 117 15.76 9.61 -19.54
C HIS A 117 16.87 8.74 -18.92
N GLY A 118 16.51 7.78 -18.10
CA GLY A 118 17.46 6.88 -17.41
C GLY A 118 18.19 7.50 -16.22
N LEU A 119 17.94 8.77 -15.86
CA LEU A 119 18.63 9.44 -14.76
C LEU A 119 18.44 8.69 -13.43
N GLY A 120 19.55 8.28 -12.80
CA GLY A 120 19.58 7.53 -11.55
C GLY A 120 19.28 6.02 -11.71
N ARG A 121 18.21 5.66 -12.45
CA ARG A 121 17.80 4.26 -12.65
C ARG A 121 18.79 3.45 -13.49
N ALA A 122 19.58 4.09 -14.35
CA ALA A 122 20.62 3.40 -15.11
C ALA A 122 21.70 2.76 -14.21
N THR A 123 21.93 3.35 -13.03
CA THR A 123 22.87 2.84 -12.02
C THR A 123 22.17 1.96 -10.99
N MET A 124 20.97 2.35 -10.56
CA MET A 124 20.17 1.67 -9.54
C MET A 124 18.74 1.46 -10.05
N PRO A 125 18.44 0.40 -10.81
CA PRO A 125 17.09 0.13 -11.34
C PRO A 125 16.01 0.04 -10.26
N GLU A 126 16.36 -0.39 -9.05
CA GLU A 126 15.47 -0.50 -7.89
C GLU A 126 14.82 0.83 -7.52
N THR A 127 15.41 1.96 -7.91
CA THR A 127 14.88 3.30 -7.61
C THR A 127 13.52 3.55 -8.25
N LEU A 128 13.15 2.83 -9.31
CA LEU A 128 11.80 2.86 -9.87
C LEU A 128 10.78 2.29 -8.88
N ARG A 129 11.07 1.12 -8.30
CA ARG A 129 10.21 0.49 -7.28
C ARG A 129 10.16 1.32 -6.00
N GLN A 130 11.29 1.92 -5.59
CA GLN A 130 11.34 2.84 -4.46
C GLN A 130 10.46 4.08 -4.71
N SER A 131 10.47 4.62 -5.92
CA SER A 131 9.62 5.75 -6.32
C SER A 131 8.12 5.40 -6.21
N THR A 132 7.72 4.22 -6.70
CA THR A 132 6.34 3.73 -6.53
C THR A 132 6.00 3.53 -5.05
N ALA A 133 6.91 3.01 -4.24
CA ALA A 133 6.69 2.86 -2.80
C ALA A 133 6.51 4.21 -2.09
N MET A 134 7.26 5.25 -2.49
CA MET A 134 7.07 6.60 -1.98
C MET A 134 5.71 7.17 -2.40
N ALA A 135 5.26 6.93 -3.63
CA ALA A 135 3.95 7.36 -4.10
C ALA A 135 2.81 6.69 -3.31
N ILE A 136 2.91 5.38 -3.06
CA ILE A 136 1.97 4.65 -2.18
C ILE A 136 1.98 5.24 -0.76
N HIS A 137 3.15 5.55 -0.21
CA HIS A 137 3.24 6.14 1.13
C HIS A 137 2.64 7.54 1.18
N THR A 138 2.86 8.38 0.16
CA THR A 138 2.24 9.72 0.06
C THR A 138 0.71 9.60 0.02
N LEU A 139 0.18 8.71 -0.83
CA LEU A 139 -1.25 8.39 -0.87
C LEU A 139 -1.77 7.97 0.51
N TRP A 140 -1.02 7.17 1.24
CA TRP A 140 -1.40 6.68 2.57
C TRP A 140 -1.49 7.80 3.61
N LEU A 141 -0.53 8.74 3.59
CA LEU A 141 -0.55 9.92 4.46
C LEU A 141 -1.73 10.84 4.11
N ALA A 142 -1.97 11.07 2.83
CA ALA A 142 -3.10 11.87 2.35
C ALA A 142 -4.44 11.25 2.75
N ALA A 143 -4.60 9.94 2.58
CA ALA A 143 -5.78 9.20 3.03
C ALA A 143 -5.99 9.36 4.54
N ARG A 144 -4.93 9.18 5.36
CA ARG A 144 -5.02 9.37 6.81
C ARG A 144 -5.42 10.80 7.19
N ALA A 145 -4.91 11.80 6.49
CA ALA A 145 -5.27 13.21 6.71
C ALA A 145 -6.77 13.47 6.49
N ARG A 146 -7.43 12.65 5.67
CA ARG A 146 -8.89 12.67 5.41
C ARG A 146 -9.67 11.63 6.22
N ASN A 147 -9.04 11.02 7.25
CA ASN A 147 -9.61 9.93 8.05
C ASN A 147 -9.98 8.67 7.25
N ILE A 148 -9.47 8.54 6.04
CA ILE A 148 -9.60 7.33 5.22
C ILE A 148 -8.50 6.35 5.64
N GLY A 149 -8.90 5.10 5.89
CA GLY A 149 -7.99 3.99 6.13
C GLY A 149 -7.43 3.47 4.82
N LEU A 150 -6.16 3.05 4.83
CA LEU A 150 -5.55 2.30 3.75
C LEU A 150 -4.90 1.05 4.30
N GLY A 151 -5.15 -0.09 3.66
CA GLY A 151 -4.50 -1.36 3.90
C GLY A 151 -3.75 -1.81 2.65
N MET A 152 -2.49 -2.20 2.79
CA MET A 152 -1.67 -2.71 1.69
C MET A 152 -1.60 -4.23 1.75
N VAL A 153 -2.01 -4.90 0.67
CA VAL A 153 -1.99 -6.35 0.52
C VAL A 153 -0.89 -6.75 -0.44
N SER A 154 0.01 -7.62 0.02
CA SER A 154 1.15 -8.15 -0.74
C SER A 154 1.18 -9.69 -0.79
N ILE A 155 0.23 -10.39 -0.16
CA ILE A 155 0.10 -11.85 -0.22
C ILE A 155 -0.70 -12.19 -1.49
N LEU A 156 -0.10 -11.92 -2.63
CA LEU A 156 -0.65 -12.10 -3.97
C LEU A 156 0.49 -12.50 -4.91
N ASP A 157 0.22 -13.31 -5.92
CA ASP A 157 1.18 -13.61 -6.97
C ASP A 157 1.24 -12.44 -7.97
N PRO A 158 2.39 -11.75 -8.11
CA PRO A 158 2.51 -10.57 -8.95
C PRO A 158 2.19 -10.84 -10.43
N ILE A 159 2.60 -12.00 -10.94
CA ILE A 159 2.39 -12.38 -12.36
C ILE A 159 0.91 -12.62 -12.61
N ARG A 160 0.25 -13.33 -11.69
CA ARG A 160 -1.19 -13.61 -11.81
C ARG A 160 -2.04 -12.35 -11.71
N VAL A 161 -1.70 -11.43 -10.82
CA VAL A 161 -2.41 -10.14 -10.71
C VAL A 161 -2.21 -9.32 -11.99
N GLY A 162 -1.00 -9.28 -12.54
CA GLY A 162 -0.74 -8.62 -13.82
C GLY A 162 -1.58 -9.20 -14.97
N ALA A 163 -1.61 -10.52 -15.09
CA ALA A 163 -2.41 -11.22 -16.10
C ALA A 163 -3.93 -11.03 -15.88
N LEU A 164 -4.38 -10.96 -14.61
CA LEU A 164 -5.78 -10.73 -14.26
C LEU A 164 -6.31 -9.36 -14.71
N LEU A 165 -5.41 -8.37 -14.75
CA LEU A 165 -5.73 -6.97 -15.08
C LEU A 165 -5.22 -6.58 -16.47
N ASP A 166 -4.80 -7.54 -17.31
CA ASP A 166 -4.27 -7.34 -18.64
C ASP A 166 -3.14 -6.29 -18.71
N MET A 167 -2.27 -6.30 -17.68
CA MET A 167 -1.18 -5.34 -17.60
C MET A 167 -0.05 -5.67 -18.56
N PRO A 168 0.57 -4.64 -19.19
CA PRO A 168 1.75 -4.82 -20.04
C PRO A 168 2.91 -5.49 -19.30
N ALA A 169 3.77 -6.22 -20.02
CA ALA A 169 4.89 -6.94 -19.43
C ALA A 169 5.96 -6.05 -18.78
N ASP A 170 6.00 -4.77 -19.11
CA ASP A 170 6.86 -3.75 -18.51
C ASP A 170 6.25 -3.13 -17.22
N CYS A 171 5.09 -3.60 -16.79
CA CYS A 171 4.43 -3.19 -15.57
C CYS A 171 4.50 -4.31 -14.52
N GLU A 172 5.34 -4.13 -13.50
CA GLU A 172 5.42 -5.07 -12.39
C GLU A 172 4.43 -4.71 -11.29
N PHE A 173 3.70 -5.71 -10.78
CA PHE A 173 2.82 -5.50 -9.64
C PHE A 173 3.59 -5.11 -8.37
N SER A 174 3.16 -4.03 -7.73
CA SER A 174 3.79 -3.49 -6.53
C SER A 174 2.98 -3.71 -5.27
N ALA A 175 1.67 -3.45 -5.32
CA ALA A 175 0.78 -3.64 -4.19
C ALA A 175 -0.70 -3.60 -4.61
N TRP A 176 -1.54 -4.26 -3.81
CA TRP A 176 -2.99 -4.07 -3.81
C TRP A 176 -3.38 -3.21 -2.62
N LEU A 177 -4.09 -2.11 -2.86
CA LEU A 177 -4.51 -1.17 -1.84
C LEU A 177 -6.01 -1.25 -1.61
N CYS A 178 -6.40 -1.42 -0.35
CA CYS A 178 -7.78 -1.36 0.12
C CYS A 178 -7.99 -0.03 0.83
N LEU A 179 -8.93 0.81 0.37
CA LEU A 179 -9.23 2.10 0.97
C LEU A 179 -10.70 2.17 1.39
N GLY A 180 -10.96 2.85 2.49
CA GLY A 180 -12.32 3.02 3.03
C GLY A 180 -12.31 3.68 4.40
N TRP A 181 -13.50 3.89 4.94
CA TRP A 181 -13.67 4.37 6.31
C TRP A 181 -13.32 3.24 7.27
N PRO A 182 -12.36 3.43 8.20
CA PRO A 182 -11.98 2.38 9.13
C PRO A 182 -13.08 2.16 10.19
N GLU A 183 -13.40 0.90 10.52
CA GLU A 183 -14.32 0.58 11.62
C GLU A 183 -13.81 1.07 12.98
N PHE A 184 -12.50 1.10 13.17
CA PHE A 184 -11.83 1.63 14.35
C PHE A 184 -10.46 2.21 13.97
N GLN A 185 -9.93 3.04 14.84
CA GLN A 185 -8.64 3.69 14.66
C GLN A 185 -7.67 3.27 15.77
N ASP A 186 -6.41 3.16 15.42
CA ASP A 186 -5.34 2.81 16.34
C ASP A 186 -4.05 3.56 16.00
N ASP A 187 -3.22 3.83 16.98
CA ASP A 187 -1.89 4.42 16.79
C ASP A 187 -0.76 3.38 16.93
N THR A 188 -1.12 2.13 17.19
CA THR A 188 -0.19 1.02 17.39
C THR A 188 -0.31 0.01 16.24
N PRO A 189 0.80 -0.43 15.62
CA PRO A 189 0.77 -1.42 14.54
C PRO A 189 0.06 -2.72 14.96
N LEU A 190 -0.78 -3.24 14.05
CA LEU A 190 -1.52 -4.49 14.27
C LEU A 190 -0.60 -5.65 14.67
N LEU A 191 0.52 -5.84 13.98
CA LEU A 191 1.43 -6.95 14.22
C LEU A 191 2.14 -6.85 15.58
N HIS A 192 2.34 -5.64 16.09
CA HIS A 192 2.83 -5.44 17.47
C HIS A 192 1.76 -5.83 18.49
N ARG A 193 0.51 -5.36 18.32
CA ARG A 193 -0.60 -5.68 19.24
C ARG A 193 -0.96 -7.17 19.27
N SER A 194 -0.81 -7.84 18.13
CA SER A 194 -1.06 -9.30 18.04
C SER A 194 0.08 -10.15 18.61
N GLY A 195 1.19 -9.54 19.03
CA GLY A 195 2.37 -10.27 19.51
C GLY A 195 3.17 -10.95 18.39
N TRP A 196 2.87 -10.65 17.12
CA TRP A 196 3.62 -11.22 16.00
C TRP A 196 5.05 -10.68 15.91
N GLN A 197 5.21 -9.36 16.04
CA GLN A 197 6.50 -8.68 16.00
C GLN A 197 6.47 -7.40 16.83
N GLU A 198 7.38 -7.25 17.77
CA GLU A 198 7.55 -6.02 18.53
C GLU A 198 8.10 -4.87 17.67
N ASN A 199 7.70 -3.65 18.00
CA ASN A 199 8.29 -2.46 17.41
C ASN A 199 9.73 -2.29 17.90
N LEU A 200 10.69 -2.34 16.98
CA LEU A 200 12.09 -2.14 17.28
C LEU A 200 12.53 -0.74 16.87
N THR A 201 13.22 -0.04 17.77
CA THR A 201 13.89 1.21 17.45
C THR A 201 15.20 0.91 16.70
N ARG A 202 15.48 1.68 15.65
CA ARG A 202 16.75 1.60 14.90
C ARG A 202 17.56 2.86 15.13
N GLU A 203 18.80 2.69 15.51
CA GLU A 203 19.73 3.80 15.67
C GLU A 203 20.39 4.17 14.35
N TRP A 204 20.66 5.45 14.18
CA TRP A 204 21.44 5.93 13.04
C TRP A 204 22.94 5.80 13.35
N LEU A 205 23.62 5.06 12.51
CA LEU A 205 25.08 4.89 12.65
C LEU A 205 25.80 6.17 12.21
N ARG A 206 26.73 6.62 13.04
CA ARG A 206 27.67 7.70 12.70
C ARG A 206 28.99 7.07 12.24
N ARG A 207 29.50 7.55 11.14
CA ARG A 207 30.80 7.15 10.59
C ARG A 207 31.69 8.36 10.43
#